data_d830a600f73443fad6f716fe800dab02
#
_entry.id   d830a600f73443fad6f716fe800dab02
#
_cell.length_a   1.000
_cell.length_b   1.000
_cell.length_c   1.000
_cell.angle_alpha   90.00
_cell.angle_beta   90.00
_cell.angle_gamma   90.00
#
_symmetry.space_group_name_H-M   'P 1'
#
loop_
_entity.id
_entity.type
_entity.pdbx_description
1 polymer ?
#
loop_
_entity_poly.entity_id
_entity_poly.type
_entity_poly.pdbx_seq_one_letter_code
_entity_poly.pdbx_strand_id
1 'polypeptide(L)'
;MLTIGRRYLNFWPVFWALFLLVIQVVTNLWLPTITADIINKGIGQSDMKYIWFMGLIMLFVSLASWLSAIGNVYFASKQSQGLGLKLRHDLFKKVLFMDERNFQEFGDATLITRTTNDVTQLQNVFQTMLRMMLMAPMMLIGSVFMAWKLSHDLLLVFLIALPILTLAVVINIAISMPRFRSMQTKVDKINL
;
A
#
# COMPACT_ATOMS: atom_id res chain seq x y z
N MET A 1 -2.59 1.63 16.88
CA MET A 1 -1.88 2.20 15.72
C MET A 1 -2.31 3.62 15.37
N LEU A 2 -3.61 3.94 15.27
CA LEU A 2 -4.10 5.29 14.94
C LEU A 2 -3.65 6.38 15.94
N THR A 3 -3.56 6.06 17.22
CA THR A 3 -3.14 7.01 18.28
C THR A 3 -1.65 7.38 18.17
N ILE A 4 -0.79 6.41 17.83
CA ILE A 4 0.64 6.63 17.59
C ILE A 4 0.83 7.48 16.33
N GLY A 5 0.09 7.15 15.26
CA GLY A 5 0.13 7.90 14.02
C GLY A 5 -0.16 9.40 14.24
N ARG A 6 -1.23 9.73 14.97
CA ARG A 6 -1.66 11.12 15.17
C ARG A 6 -0.63 12.00 15.91
N ARG A 7 0.21 11.41 16.76
CA ARG A 7 1.24 12.13 17.53
C ARG A 7 2.54 12.36 16.75
N TYR A 8 2.87 11.45 15.82
CA TYR A 8 4.18 11.43 15.15
C TYR A 8 4.11 11.79 13.66
N LEU A 9 2.90 11.88 13.09
CA LEU A 9 2.70 12.19 11.67
C LEU A 9 2.80 13.68 11.37
N ASN A 10 3.59 14.01 10.37
CA ASN A 10 3.55 15.33 9.75
C ASN A 10 2.47 15.32 8.66
N PHE A 11 1.53 16.26 8.73
CA PHE A 11 0.39 16.34 7.81
C PHE A 11 0.82 16.49 6.33
N TRP A 12 1.79 17.35 6.04
CA TRP A 12 2.21 17.65 4.66
C TRP A 12 2.73 16.46 3.86
N PRO A 13 3.69 15.65 4.35
CA PRO A 13 4.16 14.49 3.59
C PRO A 13 3.08 13.43 3.38
N VAL A 14 2.18 13.24 4.36
CA VAL A 14 1.06 12.30 4.24
C VAL A 14 0.08 12.78 3.18
N PHE A 15 -0.26 14.08 3.19
CA PHE A 15 -1.14 14.67 2.18
C PHE A 15 -0.58 14.50 0.77
N TRP A 16 0.70 14.82 0.54
CA TRP A 16 1.33 14.65 -0.77
C TRP A 16 1.43 13.17 -1.19
N ALA A 17 1.72 12.27 -0.26
CA ALA A 17 1.71 10.84 -0.55
C ALA A 17 0.33 10.37 -1.02
N LEU A 18 -0.74 10.75 -0.32
CA LEU A 18 -2.12 10.40 -0.67
C LEU A 18 -2.56 11.07 -1.98
N PHE A 19 -2.25 12.34 -2.18
CA PHE A 19 -2.59 13.06 -3.39
C PHE A 19 -1.97 12.41 -4.64
N LEU A 20 -0.68 12.08 -4.58
CA LEU A 20 0.02 11.40 -5.66
C LEU A 20 -0.49 9.97 -5.86
N LEU A 21 -0.90 9.29 -4.79
CA LEU A 21 -1.56 7.99 -4.88
C LEU A 21 -2.88 8.08 -5.65
N VAL A 22 -3.70 9.10 -5.39
CA VAL A 22 -4.95 9.33 -6.14
C VAL A 22 -4.67 9.52 -7.62
N ILE A 23 -3.71 10.38 -7.96
CA ILE A 23 -3.32 10.60 -9.37
C ILE A 23 -2.87 9.29 -10.01
N GLN A 24 -2.02 8.52 -9.33
CA GLN A 24 -1.55 7.22 -9.80
C GLN A 24 -2.70 6.25 -10.07
N VAL A 25 -3.67 6.15 -9.16
CA VAL A 25 -4.85 5.27 -9.32
C VAL A 25 -5.70 5.72 -10.51
N VAL A 26 -5.99 7.02 -10.61
CA VAL A 26 -6.80 7.57 -11.72
C VAL A 26 -6.13 7.31 -13.07
N THR A 27 -4.83 7.58 -13.18
CA THR A 27 -4.08 7.36 -14.42
C THR A 27 -4.01 5.87 -14.78
N ASN A 28 -3.81 4.98 -13.81
CA ASN A 28 -3.80 3.54 -14.05
C ASN A 28 -5.16 3.01 -14.53
N LEU A 29 -6.26 3.53 -14.00
CA LEU A 29 -7.60 3.15 -14.42
C LEU A 29 -7.97 3.73 -15.81
N TRP A 30 -7.35 4.81 -16.21
CA TRP A 30 -7.61 5.44 -17.50
C TRP A 30 -6.88 4.77 -18.66
N LEU A 31 -5.71 4.17 -18.43
CA LEU A 31 -4.92 3.49 -19.46
C LEU A 31 -5.69 2.42 -20.25
N PRO A 32 -6.44 1.48 -19.63
CA PRO A 32 -7.24 0.51 -20.35
C PRO A 32 -8.33 1.17 -21.23
N THR A 33 -8.90 2.29 -20.78
CA THR A 33 -9.93 3.02 -21.56
C THR A 33 -9.32 3.64 -22.82
N ILE A 34 -8.13 4.26 -22.70
CA ILE A 34 -7.40 4.78 -23.86
C ILE A 34 -7.05 3.65 -24.83
N THR A 35 -6.64 2.50 -24.32
CA THR A 35 -6.33 1.33 -25.15
C THR A 35 -7.58 0.85 -25.90
N ALA A 36 -8.74 0.78 -25.25
CA ALA A 36 -10.00 0.43 -25.90
C ALA A 36 -10.40 1.44 -26.97
N ASP A 37 -10.20 2.74 -26.73
CA ASP A 37 -10.46 3.78 -27.73
C ASP A 37 -9.53 3.65 -28.95
N ILE A 38 -8.25 3.33 -28.76
CA ILE A 38 -7.30 3.08 -29.86
C ILE A 38 -7.78 1.90 -30.71
N ILE A 39 -8.23 0.81 -30.06
CA ILE A 39 -8.68 -0.40 -30.78
C ILE A 39 -9.98 -0.10 -31.53
N ASN A 40 -10.98 0.46 -30.87
CA ASN A 40 -12.33 0.61 -31.44
C ASN A 40 -12.42 1.73 -32.48
N LYS A 41 -11.78 2.88 -32.22
CA LYS A 41 -11.87 4.06 -33.08
C LYS A 41 -10.65 4.17 -34.02
N GLY A 42 -9.47 3.84 -33.54
CA GLY A 42 -8.23 3.92 -34.35
C GLY A 42 -8.13 2.78 -35.34
N ILE A 43 -8.00 1.54 -34.84
CA ILE A 43 -7.83 0.34 -35.69
C ILE A 43 -9.12 0.01 -36.40
N GLY A 44 -10.27 0.03 -35.69
CA GLY A 44 -11.57 -0.32 -36.26
C GLY A 44 -12.01 0.60 -37.42
N GLN A 45 -11.55 1.85 -37.43
CA GLN A 45 -11.84 2.84 -38.49
C GLN A 45 -10.65 3.10 -39.41
N SER A 46 -9.51 2.41 -39.21
CA SER A 46 -8.26 2.60 -39.95
C SER A 46 -7.73 4.04 -39.91
N ASP A 47 -8.01 4.78 -38.82
CA ASP A 47 -7.58 6.17 -38.64
C ASP A 47 -6.19 6.22 -37.95
N MET A 48 -5.16 6.27 -38.76
CA MET A 48 -3.76 6.35 -38.29
C MET A 48 -3.46 7.63 -37.50
N LYS A 49 -4.14 8.75 -37.81
CA LYS A 49 -3.94 10.02 -37.07
C LYS A 49 -4.48 9.89 -35.65
N TYR A 50 -5.63 9.27 -35.50
CA TYR A 50 -6.23 9.02 -34.20
C TYR A 50 -5.35 8.09 -33.33
N ILE A 51 -4.78 7.02 -33.94
CA ILE A 51 -3.87 6.09 -33.25
C ILE A 51 -2.64 6.83 -32.73
N TRP A 52 -1.99 7.65 -33.55
CA TRP A 52 -0.82 8.41 -33.13
C TRP A 52 -1.14 9.42 -32.03
N PHE A 53 -2.28 10.12 -32.15
CA PHE A 53 -2.71 11.10 -31.15
C PHE A 53 -3.02 10.43 -29.79
N MET A 54 -3.79 9.35 -29.79
CA MET A 54 -4.12 8.61 -28.57
C MET A 54 -2.90 7.88 -27.97
N GLY A 55 -2.00 7.41 -28.83
CA GLY A 55 -0.72 6.84 -28.41
C GLY A 55 0.16 7.86 -27.66
N LEU A 56 0.19 9.11 -28.14
CA LEU A 56 0.88 10.20 -27.46
C LEU A 56 0.24 10.53 -26.10
N ILE A 57 -1.10 10.59 -26.03
CA ILE A 57 -1.84 10.77 -24.76
C ILE A 57 -1.52 9.63 -23.80
N MET A 58 -1.54 8.39 -24.27
CA MET A 58 -1.21 7.21 -23.46
C MET A 58 0.21 7.30 -22.88
N LEU A 59 1.16 7.79 -23.65
CA LEU A 59 2.54 8.01 -23.20
C LEU A 59 2.59 9.06 -22.08
N PHE A 60 1.91 10.19 -22.22
CA PHE A 60 1.87 11.23 -21.20
C PHE A 60 1.16 10.74 -19.92
N VAL A 61 0.05 10.01 -20.05
CA VAL A 61 -0.68 9.42 -18.91
C VAL A 61 0.21 8.40 -18.19
N SER A 62 0.95 7.57 -18.93
CA SER A 62 1.89 6.60 -18.34
C SER A 62 3.04 7.29 -17.61
N LEU A 63 3.61 8.36 -18.19
CA LEU A 63 4.63 9.16 -17.52
C LEU A 63 4.11 9.83 -16.25
N ALA A 64 2.89 10.38 -16.30
CA ALA A 64 2.25 10.98 -15.13
C ALA A 64 2.02 9.95 -14.02
N SER A 65 1.58 8.73 -14.38
CA SER A 65 1.43 7.62 -13.44
C SER A 65 2.77 7.26 -12.79
N TRP A 66 3.82 7.11 -13.60
CA TRP A 66 5.16 6.77 -13.12
C TRP A 66 5.75 7.84 -12.19
N LEU A 67 5.68 9.10 -12.56
CA LEU A 67 6.12 10.22 -11.73
C LEU A 67 5.35 10.28 -10.40
N SER A 68 4.04 10.07 -10.46
CA SER A 68 3.18 10.03 -9.26
C SER A 68 3.54 8.85 -8.35
N ALA A 69 3.87 7.70 -8.92
CA ALA A 69 4.33 6.53 -8.15
C ALA A 69 5.65 6.81 -7.42
N ILE A 70 6.64 7.40 -8.12
CA ILE A 70 7.92 7.79 -7.49
C ILE A 70 7.69 8.80 -6.37
N GLY A 71 6.89 9.83 -6.62
CA GLY A 71 6.55 10.83 -5.61
C GLY A 71 5.85 10.24 -4.39
N ASN A 72 4.87 9.35 -4.59
CA ASN A 72 4.20 8.64 -3.50
C ASN A 72 5.21 7.84 -2.64
N VAL A 73 6.09 7.07 -3.30
CA VAL A 73 7.15 6.31 -2.60
C VAL A 73 8.04 7.23 -1.79
N TYR A 74 8.47 8.35 -2.38
CA TYR A 74 9.36 9.31 -1.72
C TYR A 74 8.71 9.90 -0.45
N PHE A 75 7.48 10.42 -0.56
CA PHE A 75 6.80 11.02 0.59
C PHE A 75 6.39 9.99 1.65
N ALA A 76 5.96 8.80 1.25
CA ALA A 76 5.65 7.70 2.16
C ALA A 76 6.91 7.23 2.93
N SER A 77 8.04 7.07 2.24
CA SER A 77 9.32 6.71 2.86
C SER A 77 9.81 7.79 3.80
N LYS A 78 9.79 9.07 3.37
CA LYS A 78 10.21 10.20 4.21
C LYS A 78 9.40 10.26 5.50
N GLN A 79 8.08 10.05 5.40
CA GLN A 79 7.21 10.05 6.58
C GLN A 79 7.46 8.86 7.49
N SER A 80 7.66 7.67 6.93
CA SER A 80 7.97 6.45 7.67
C SER A 80 9.31 6.55 8.41
N GLN A 81 10.36 7.07 7.75
CA GLN A 81 11.65 7.31 8.38
C GLN A 81 11.57 8.36 9.49
N GLY A 82 10.80 9.44 9.27
CA GLY A 82 10.54 10.45 10.30
C GLY A 82 9.81 9.89 11.52
N LEU A 83 8.85 8.99 11.32
CA LEU A 83 8.18 8.26 12.39
C LEU A 83 9.19 7.44 13.22
N GLY A 84 10.03 6.66 12.54
CA GLY A 84 11.02 5.82 13.22
C GLY A 84 12.06 6.62 14.00
N LEU A 85 12.50 7.75 13.45
CA LEU A 85 13.43 8.65 14.16
C LEU A 85 12.82 9.16 15.47
N LYS A 86 11.59 9.66 15.43
CA LYS A 86 10.88 10.16 16.62
C LYS A 86 10.63 9.05 17.64
N LEU A 87 10.23 7.86 17.18
CA LEU A 87 10.00 6.70 18.04
C LEU A 87 11.30 6.25 18.74
N ARG A 88 12.40 6.16 18.00
CA ARG A 88 13.71 5.79 18.59
C ARG A 88 14.16 6.83 19.62
N HIS A 89 13.98 8.12 19.30
CA HIS A 89 14.30 9.20 20.23
C HIS A 89 13.51 9.10 21.55
N ASP A 90 12.19 8.92 21.44
CA ASP A 90 11.32 8.84 22.61
C ASP A 90 11.57 7.55 23.43
N LEU A 91 11.82 6.42 22.76
CA LEU A 91 12.20 5.17 23.42
C LEU A 91 13.53 5.30 24.15
N PHE A 92 14.54 5.84 23.47
CA PHE A 92 15.87 6.03 24.06
C PHE A 92 15.79 6.97 25.27
N LYS A 93 15.08 8.09 25.14
CA LYS A 93 14.83 8.99 26.26
C LYS A 93 14.14 8.29 27.44
N LYS A 94 13.15 7.44 27.16
CA LYS A 94 12.45 6.70 28.20
C LYS A 94 13.35 5.67 28.89
N VAL A 95 14.23 5.01 28.16
CA VAL A 95 15.21 4.05 28.70
C VAL A 95 16.23 4.76 29.59
N LEU A 96 16.72 5.95 29.18
CA LEU A 96 17.68 6.72 29.97
C LEU A 96 17.14 7.18 31.35
N PHE A 97 15.84 7.43 31.43
CA PHE A 97 15.17 7.86 32.68
C PHE A 97 14.39 6.71 33.34
N MET A 98 14.69 5.46 33.02
CA MET A 98 14.06 4.29 33.62
C MET A 98 14.76 3.93 34.92
N ASP A 99 13.97 3.59 35.96
CA ASP A 99 14.48 3.09 37.22
C ASP A 99 15.24 1.76 37.02
N GLU A 100 16.27 1.52 37.75
CA GLU A 100 17.14 0.34 37.63
C GLU A 100 16.35 -0.98 37.77
N ARG A 101 15.34 -1.00 38.65
CA ARG A 101 14.45 -2.15 38.81
C ARG A 101 13.69 -2.50 37.55
N ASN A 102 13.13 -1.49 36.89
CA ASN A 102 12.39 -1.66 35.61
C ASN A 102 13.35 -2.03 34.47
N PHE A 103 14.56 -1.46 34.48
CA PHE A 103 15.58 -1.77 33.48
C PHE A 103 15.98 -3.25 33.55
N GLN A 104 16.22 -3.77 34.76
CA GLN A 104 16.55 -5.19 34.97
C GLN A 104 15.37 -6.12 34.62
N GLU A 105 14.12 -5.72 34.86
CA GLU A 105 12.93 -6.49 34.51
C GLU A 105 12.76 -6.69 33.00
N PHE A 106 13.06 -5.67 32.19
CA PHE A 106 12.99 -5.77 30.74
C PHE A 106 14.20 -6.48 30.11
N GLY A 107 15.36 -6.32 30.69
CA GLY A 107 16.65 -6.84 30.20
C GLY A 107 17.19 -6.09 28.97
N ASP A 108 18.51 -5.98 28.88
CA ASP A 108 19.24 -5.22 27.84
C ASP A 108 18.89 -5.67 26.42
N ALA A 109 18.87 -6.98 26.18
CA ALA A 109 18.59 -7.55 24.87
C ALA A 109 17.19 -7.17 24.35
N THR A 110 16.18 -7.14 25.24
CA THR A 110 14.81 -6.76 24.89
C THR A 110 14.72 -5.28 24.56
N LEU A 111 15.38 -4.42 25.33
CA LEU A 111 15.37 -2.96 25.09
C LEU A 111 16.07 -2.61 23.77
N ILE A 112 17.19 -3.27 23.48
CA ILE A 112 17.91 -3.12 22.19
C ILE A 112 17.01 -3.56 21.03
N THR A 113 16.40 -4.74 21.11
CA THR A 113 15.53 -5.26 20.05
C THR A 113 14.33 -4.36 19.80
N ARG A 114 13.69 -3.85 20.86
CA ARG A 114 12.54 -2.92 20.73
C ARG A 114 12.94 -1.60 20.09
N THR A 115 14.10 -1.06 20.44
CA THR A 115 14.58 0.23 19.92
C THR A 115 15.03 0.13 18.46
N THR A 116 15.54 -1.02 18.05
CA THR A 116 16.06 -1.25 16.70
C THR A 116 15.06 -1.95 15.79
N ASN A 117 14.84 -3.24 16.01
CA ASN A 117 14.08 -4.10 15.11
C ASN A 117 12.57 -3.78 15.12
N ASP A 118 11.96 -3.64 16.30
CA ASP A 118 10.52 -3.38 16.39
C ASP A 118 10.15 -2.03 15.77
N VAL A 119 10.97 -1.00 16.00
CA VAL A 119 10.77 0.31 15.36
C VAL A 119 10.92 0.20 13.84
N THR A 120 11.87 -0.57 13.34
CA THR A 120 12.05 -0.80 11.89
C THR A 120 10.85 -1.54 11.30
N GLN A 121 10.31 -2.54 11.99
CA GLN A 121 9.08 -3.22 11.56
C GLN A 121 7.89 -2.24 11.52
N LEU A 122 7.71 -1.41 12.54
CA LEU A 122 6.67 -0.36 12.54
C LEU A 122 6.82 0.61 11.37
N GLN A 123 8.06 1.03 11.05
CA GLN A 123 8.34 1.86 9.88
C GLN A 123 7.89 1.18 8.58
N ASN A 124 8.27 -0.09 8.40
CA ASN A 124 7.94 -0.85 7.19
C ASN A 124 6.43 -1.05 7.05
N VAL A 125 5.74 -1.41 8.13
CA VAL A 125 4.27 -1.54 8.14
C VAL A 125 3.60 -0.22 7.79
N PHE A 126 4.07 0.89 8.37
CA PHE A 126 3.51 2.21 8.12
C PHE A 126 3.75 2.67 6.67
N GLN A 127 4.94 2.42 6.12
CA GLN A 127 5.24 2.69 4.71
C GLN A 127 4.35 1.87 3.77
N THR A 128 4.19 0.58 4.05
CA THR A 128 3.33 -0.31 3.27
C THR A 128 1.87 0.11 3.34
N MET A 129 1.41 0.55 4.51
CA MET A 129 0.06 1.08 4.71
C MET A 129 -0.21 2.30 3.83
N LEU A 130 0.70 3.27 3.79
CA LEU A 130 0.55 4.48 2.97
C LEU A 130 0.59 4.21 1.46
N ARG A 131 1.23 3.12 1.03
CA ARG A 131 1.40 2.76 -0.38
C ARG A 131 0.37 1.74 -0.85
N MET A 132 0.38 0.55 -0.24
CA MET A 132 -0.36 -0.61 -0.76
C MET A 132 -1.75 -0.75 -0.13
N MET A 133 -1.87 -0.58 1.18
CA MET A 133 -3.16 -0.79 1.85
C MET A 133 -4.22 0.24 1.46
N LEU A 134 -3.81 1.46 1.09
CA LEU A 134 -4.72 2.48 0.59
C LEU A 134 -4.96 2.36 -0.92
N MET A 135 -3.95 1.92 -1.69
CA MET A 135 -4.08 1.74 -3.13
C MET A 135 -5.12 0.68 -3.50
N ALA A 136 -5.13 -0.46 -2.80
CA ALA A 136 -6.01 -1.57 -3.14
C ALA A 136 -7.52 -1.20 -3.06
N PRO A 137 -8.06 -0.63 -1.96
CA PRO A 137 -9.45 -0.22 -1.92
C PRO A 137 -9.78 0.90 -2.90
N MET A 138 -8.85 1.84 -3.15
CA MET A 138 -9.06 2.90 -4.14
C MET A 138 -9.14 2.33 -5.56
N MET A 139 -8.27 1.39 -5.92
CA MET A 139 -8.34 0.68 -7.21
C MET A 139 -9.64 -0.12 -7.34
N LEU A 140 -10.08 -0.79 -6.27
CA LEU A 140 -11.33 -1.54 -6.28
C LEU A 140 -12.53 -0.61 -6.50
N ILE A 141 -12.65 0.47 -5.76
CA ILE A 141 -13.74 1.44 -5.91
C ILE A 141 -13.70 2.07 -7.31
N GLY A 142 -12.52 2.47 -7.76
CA GLY A 142 -12.33 3.09 -9.07
C GLY A 142 -12.63 2.14 -10.22
N SER A 143 -12.26 0.85 -10.14
CA SER A 143 -12.56 -0.14 -11.18
C SER A 143 -14.05 -0.48 -11.25
N VAL A 144 -14.73 -0.59 -10.10
CA VAL A 144 -16.20 -0.77 -10.07
C VAL A 144 -16.91 0.43 -10.68
N PHE A 145 -16.47 1.65 -10.35
CA PHE A 145 -17.02 2.87 -10.95
C PHE A 145 -16.80 2.93 -12.46
N MET A 146 -15.63 2.56 -12.95
CA MET A 146 -15.34 2.48 -14.39
C MET A 146 -16.17 1.40 -15.08
N ALA A 147 -16.33 0.23 -14.49
CA ALA A 147 -17.17 -0.83 -15.03
C ALA A 147 -18.64 -0.39 -15.15
N TRP A 148 -19.16 0.28 -14.12
CA TRP A 148 -20.52 0.84 -14.15
C TRP A 148 -20.72 1.84 -15.28
N LYS A 149 -19.71 2.67 -15.55
CA LYS A 149 -19.75 3.69 -16.59
C LYS A 149 -19.66 3.11 -18.02
N LEU A 150 -18.92 1.99 -18.18
CA LEU A 150 -18.74 1.35 -19.48
C LEU A 150 -19.92 0.48 -19.89
N SER A 151 -20.42 -0.39 -19.01
CA SER A 151 -21.54 -1.29 -19.29
C SER A 151 -22.13 -1.87 -18.00
N HIS A 152 -23.45 -2.00 -17.96
CA HIS A 152 -24.17 -2.67 -16.87
C HIS A 152 -23.81 -4.16 -16.78
N ASP A 153 -23.54 -4.81 -17.91
CA ASP A 153 -23.15 -6.23 -17.94
C ASP A 153 -21.80 -6.47 -17.25
N LEU A 154 -20.85 -5.54 -17.40
CA LEU A 154 -19.57 -5.59 -16.69
C LEU A 154 -19.76 -5.45 -15.18
N LEU A 155 -20.71 -4.65 -14.74
CA LEU A 155 -21.02 -4.54 -13.31
C LEU A 155 -21.52 -5.86 -12.71
N LEU A 156 -22.36 -6.61 -13.45
CA LEU A 156 -22.82 -7.94 -13.02
C LEU A 156 -21.66 -8.93 -12.86
N VAL A 157 -20.69 -8.88 -13.78
CA VAL A 157 -19.46 -9.71 -13.65
C VAL A 157 -18.70 -9.38 -12.38
N PHE A 158 -18.55 -8.09 -12.02
CA PHE A 158 -17.91 -7.68 -10.78
C PHE A 158 -18.69 -8.11 -9.54
N LEU A 159 -20.03 -8.00 -9.58
CA LEU A 159 -20.91 -8.41 -8.48
C LEU A 159 -20.80 -9.92 -8.16
N ILE A 160 -20.53 -10.75 -9.16
CA ILE A 160 -20.35 -12.18 -9.00
C ILE A 160 -18.89 -12.51 -8.62
N ALA A 161 -17.93 -11.88 -9.30
CA ALA A 161 -16.51 -12.18 -9.12
C ALA A 161 -15.97 -11.76 -7.75
N LEU A 162 -16.37 -10.58 -7.23
CA LEU A 162 -15.88 -10.07 -5.95
C LEU A 162 -16.22 -10.99 -4.75
N PRO A 163 -17.46 -11.47 -4.56
CA PRO A 163 -17.76 -12.42 -3.49
C PRO A 163 -16.99 -13.73 -3.63
N ILE A 164 -16.85 -14.27 -4.86
CA ILE A 164 -16.10 -15.50 -5.11
C ILE A 164 -14.62 -15.32 -4.73
N LEU A 165 -14.00 -14.24 -5.16
CA LEU A 165 -12.61 -13.92 -4.81
C LEU A 165 -12.45 -13.70 -3.31
N THR A 166 -13.37 -12.98 -2.68
CA THR A 166 -13.34 -12.76 -1.23
C THR A 166 -13.45 -14.08 -0.48
N LEU A 167 -14.36 -14.95 -0.88
CA LEU A 167 -14.51 -16.29 -0.29
C LEU A 167 -13.24 -17.13 -0.46
N ALA A 168 -12.64 -17.11 -1.65
CA ALA A 168 -11.39 -17.82 -1.93
C ALA A 168 -10.24 -17.33 -1.04
N VAL A 169 -10.13 -16.00 -0.83
CA VAL A 169 -9.11 -15.41 0.07
C VAL A 169 -9.37 -15.83 1.52
N VAL A 170 -10.62 -15.76 2.00
CA VAL A 170 -10.98 -16.15 3.36
C VAL A 170 -10.67 -17.64 3.60
N ILE A 171 -11.02 -18.51 2.66
CA ILE A 171 -10.71 -19.96 2.74
C ILE A 171 -9.19 -20.17 2.78
N ASN A 172 -8.45 -19.47 1.91
CA ASN A 172 -6.99 -19.57 1.89
C ASN A 172 -6.36 -19.16 3.22
N ILE A 173 -6.81 -18.04 3.79
CA ILE A 173 -6.34 -17.58 5.11
C ILE A 173 -6.69 -18.61 6.20
N ALA A 174 -7.91 -19.11 6.22
CA ALA A 174 -8.37 -20.10 7.21
C ALA A 174 -7.54 -21.39 7.18
N ILE A 175 -7.11 -21.81 5.99
CA ILE A 175 -6.29 -23.02 5.81
C ILE A 175 -4.81 -22.74 6.12
N SER A 176 -4.29 -21.57 5.73
CA SER A 176 -2.87 -21.24 5.83
C SER A 176 -2.45 -20.82 7.23
N MET A 177 -3.29 -20.08 7.96
CA MET A 177 -2.96 -19.58 9.30
C MET A 177 -2.62 -20.69 10.32
N PRO A 178 -3.40 -21.78 10.47
CA PRO A 178 -3.03 -22.84 11.41
C PRO A 178 -1.76 -23.57 11.02
N ARG A 179 -1.51 -23.75 9.70
CA ARG A 179 -0.28 -24.36 9.19
C ARG A 179 0.94 -23.50 9.49
N PHE A 180 0.82 -22.19 9.33
CA PHE A 180 1.88 -21.24 9.64
C PHE A 180 2.23 -21.24 11.15
N ARG A 181 1.22 -21.26 12.02
CA ARG A 181 1.44 -21.36 13.46
C ARG A 181 2.12 -22.68 13.86
N SER A 182 1.70 -23.80 13.27
CA SER A 182 2.33 -25.11 13.50
C SER A 182 3.78 -25.13 13.03
N MET A 183 4.10 -24.45 11.92
CA MET A 183 5.46 -24.34 11.42
C MET A 183 6.35 -23.52 12.38
N GLN A 184 5.85 -22.37 12.87
CA GLN A 184 6.59 -21.54 13.83
C GLN A 184 6.90 -22.32 15.12
N THR A 185 5.94 -23.03 15.69
CA THR A 185 6.18 -23.85 16.89
C THR A 185 7.20 -24.98 16.68
N LYS A 186 7.32 -25.50 15.45
CA LYS A 186 8.36 -26.50 15.12
C LYS A 186 9.72 -25.87 14.94
N VAL A 187 9.79 -24.68 14.32
CA VAL A 187 11.05 -23.92 14.17
C VAL A 187 11.59 -23.50 15.54
N ASP A 188 10.73 -23.03 16.44
CA ASP A 188 11.12 -22.66 17.82
C ASP A 188 11.70 -23.86 18.58
N LYS A 189 11.15 -25.09 18.36
CA LYS A 189 11.69 -26.32 18.97
C LYS A 189 13.05 -26.76 18.41
N ILE A 190 13.43 -26.33 17.22
CA ILE A 190 14.73 -26.65 16.62
C ILE A 190 15.81 -25.67 17.10
N ASN A 191 15.40 -24.47 17.51
CA ASN A 191 16.30 -23.41 17.99
C ASN A 191 16.52 -23.45 19.51
N LEU A 192 15.87 -24.36 20.24
CA LEU A 192 16.09 -24.68 21.65
C LEU A 192 17.00 -25.90 21.79
#